data_4ef346252c1f4146b1da61253c76a4b2
#
_entry.id   4ef346252c1f4146b1da61253c76a4b2
#
_cell.length_a   1.000
_cell.length_b   1.000
_cell.length_c   1.000
_cell.angle_alpha   90.00
_cell.angle_beta   90.00
_cell.angle_gamma   90.00
#
_symmetry.space_group_name_H-M   'P 1'
#
loop_
_entity.id
_entity.type
_entity.pdbx_description
1 polymer ?
#
loop_
_entity_poly.entity_id
_entity_poly.type
_entity_poly.pdbx_seq_one_letter_code
_entity_poly.pdbx_strand_id
1 'polypeptide(L)'
;LAVSACGEKAETPETPAATEATASETGLPEIVVSDEELAGNPFRQEWTADYGVPPFAEIDDGHYMPATKKAILELRADIDAIVDNPDAPTFENTIVAIDVAGGSLNKVLNVFGNITNTDTNDTLSELEAEIWPMLTREMNAINFNQDLFERVKTVYSQRDRLGLDEQDARLLELVHREFVRNGADLSPEVKTKVAAINEELSGLTTKFGRNLLLSTKAFKIEVTD
;
A
#
# COMPACT_ATOMS: atom_id res chain seq x y z
N LEU A 1 58.29 32.96 -7.19
CA LEU A 1 56.96 33.20 -7.77
C LEU A 1 56.00 32.23 -7.16
N ALA A 2 55.24 32.72 -6.14
CA ALA A 2 54.17 31.96 -5.50
C ALA A 2 52.88 32.21 -6.28
N VAL A 3 52.19 31.14 -6.66
CA VAL A 3 50.83 31.20 -7.18
C VAL A 3 49.90 30.66 -6.09
N SER A 4 49.10 31.56 -5.54
CA SER A 4 48.04 31.29 -4.60
C SER A 4 46.80 30.79 -5.36
N ALA A 5 46.34 29.57 -5.16
CA ALA A 5 45.09 29.08 -5.65
C ALA A 5 44.03 29.20 -4.54
N CYS A 6 43.08 30.13 -4.75
CA CYS A 6 41.83 30.21 -3.99
C CYS A 6 40.99 28.96 -4.31
N GLY A 7 40.82 28.08 -3.32
CA GLY A 7 39.80 27.02 -3.37
C GLY A 7 38.49 27.56 -2.84
N GLU A 8 37.53 27.65 -3.73
CA GLU A 8 36.12 27.89 -3.42
C GLU A 8 35.51 26.66 -2.79
N LYS A 9 35.08 26.79 -1.54
CA LYS A 9 34.33 25.72 -0.84
C LYS A 9 32.94 25.62 -1.47
N ALA A 10 32.66 24.49 -2.11
CA ALA A 10 31.31 24.13 -2.47
C ALA A 10 30.46 23.95 -1.20
N GLU A 11 29.44 24.74 -1.02
CA GLU A 11 28.42 24.55 0.00
C GLU A 11 27.62 23.27 -0.33
N THR A 12 27.64 22.35 0.61
CA THR A 12 26.76 21.17 0.59
C THR A 12 25.32 21.65 0.81
N PRO A 13 24.34 21.25 0.00
CA PRO A 13 22.96 21.61 0.27
C PRO A 13 22.49 20.93 1.55
N GLU A 14 21.99 21.71 2.51
CA GLU A 14 21.34 21.23 3.71
C GLU A 14 20.12 20.37 3.32
N THR A 15 20.15 19.13 3.71
CA THR A 15 18.98 18.23 3.68
C THR A 15 17.94 18.80 4.64
N PRO A 16 16.68 19.04 4.21
CA PRO A 16 15.64 19.47 5.14
C PRO A 16 15.44 18.39 6.21
N ALA A 17 15.43 18.83 7.46
CA ALA A 17 15.19 17.97 8.62
C ALA A 17 13.86 17.21 8.44
N ALA A 18 13.94 15.88 8.39
CA ALA A 18 12.77 15.03 8.45
C ALA A 18 12.05 15.32 9.78
N THR A 19 10.80 15.72 9.69
CA THR A 19 9.89 15.81 10.83
C THR A 19 9.77 14.40 11.40
N GLU A 20 10.25 14.19 12.64
CA GLU A 20 10.08 12.93 13.35
C GLU A 20 8.58 12.67 13.56
N ALA A 21 8.03 11.78 12.73
CA ALA A 21 6.71 11.23 12.97
C ALA A 21 6.80 10.32 14.20
N THR A 22 5.94 10.55 15.19
CA THR A 22 5.80 9.66 16.34
C THR A 22 5.39 8.27 15.84
N ALA A 23 6.26 7.28 16.03
CA ALA A 23 5.96 5.90 15.67
C ALA A 23 4.92 5.33 16.64
N SER A 24 3.91 4.64 16.12
CA SER A 24 2.98 3.85 16.91
C SER A 24 3.70 2.61 17.51
N GLU A 25 3.08 1.90 18.45
CA GLU A 25 3.63 0.66 19.03
C GLU A 25 3.99 -0.41 17.98
N THR A 26 3.39 -0.33 16.80
CA THR A 26 3.66 -1.20 15.63
C THR A 26 4.86 -0.76 14.81
N GLY A 27 5.52 0.37 15.14
CA GLY A 27 6.64 0.93 14.35
C GLY A 27 6.20 1.58 13.02
N LEU A 28 4.91 1.59 12.72
CA LEU A 28 4.36 2.26 11.55
C LEU A 28 4.18 3.76 11.81
N PRO A 29 4.32 4.62 10.79
CA PRO A 29 3.99 6.03 10.90
C PRO A 29 2.54 6.23 11.37
N GLU A 30 2.34 7.24 12.20
CA GLU A 30 0.98 7.67 12.55
C GLU A 30 0.27 8.19 11.29
N ILE A 31 -0.94 7.69 11.06
CA ILE A 31 -1.80 8.16 9.98
C ILE A 31 -2.93 8.96 10.62
N VAL A 32 -3.01 10.24 10.27
CA VAL A 32 -4.08 11.13 10.73
C VAL A 32 -4.87 11.60 9.52
N VAL A 33 -6.18 11.53 9.63
CA VAL A 33 -7.14 12.10 8.69
C VAL A 33 -8.33 12.64 9.47
N SER A 34 -8.73 13.86 9.18
CA SER A 34 -9.85 14.51 9.85
C SER A 34 -11.17 14.25 9.14
N ASP A 35 -12.28 14.40 9.87
CA ASP A 35 -13.62 14.36 9.27
C ASP A 35 -13.85 15.49 8.26
N GLU A 36 -13.15 16.63 8.42
CA GLU A 36 -13.20 17.75 7.48
C GLU A 36 -12.56 17.37 6.14
N GLU A 37 -11.40 16.71 6.13
CA GLU A 37 -10.74 16.20 4.91
C GLU A 37 -11.57 15.14 4.18
N LEU A 38 -12.42 14.44 4.92
CA LEU A 38 -13.30 13.41 4.40
C LEU A 38 -14.72 13.91 4.06
N ALA A 39 -15.04 15.18 4.36
CA ALA A 39 -16.36 15.71 4.12
C ALA A 39 -16.68 15.72 2.61
N GLY A 40 -17.79 15.08 2.24
CA GLY A 40 -18.19 14.99 0.83
C GLY A 40 -17.36 14.04 -0.04
N ASN A 41 -16.37 13.35 0.51
CA ASN A 41 -15.52 12.46 -0.27
C ASN A 41 -16.32 11.28 -0.85
N PRO A 42 -16.34 11.10 -2.20
CA PRO A 42 -17.17 10.07 -2.87
C PRO A 42 -16.78 8.64 -2.51
N PHE A 43 -15.56 8.39 -2.05
CA PHE A 43 -15.12 7.06 -1.61
C PHE A 43 -15.79 6.59 -0.32
N ARG A 44 -16.37 7.50 0.48
CA ARG A 44 -17.11 7.18 1.69
C ARG A 44 -18.55 6.71 1.43
N GLN A 45 -19.04 6.91 0.21
CA GLN A 45 -20.42 6.61 -0.16
C GLN A 45 -20.50 5.25 -0.86
N GLU A 46 -21.66 4.61 -0.76
CA GLU A 46 -21.97 3.49 -1.61
C GLU A 46 -22.22 4.00 -3.04
N TRP A 47 -21.62 3.34 -4.03
CA TRP A 47 -21.83 3.69 -5.42
C TRP A 47 -23.06 2.97 -5.96
N THR A 48 -24.09 3.73 -6.27
CA THR A 48 -25.42 3.22 -6.65
C THR A 48 -25.62 3.11 -8.16
N ALA A 49 -24.64 3.50 -8.97
CA ALA A 49 -24.68 3.33 -10.41
C ALA A 49 -24.70 1.84 -10.80
N ASP A 50 -25.26 1.53 -11.97
CA ASP A 50 -25.25 0.19 -12.51
C ASP A 50 -23.82 -0.39 -12.52
N TYR A 51 -23.68 -1.64 -12.10
CA TYR A 51 -22.41 -2.36 -11.97
C TYR A 51 -21.42 -1.75 -10.96
N GLY A 52 -21.85 -0.85 -10.07
CA GLY A 52 -20.97 -0.22 -9.09
C GLY A 52 -19.92 0.71 -9.71
N VAL A 53 -20.26 1.31 -10.86
CA VAL A 53 -19.33 2.26 -11.54
C VAL A 53 -19.02 3.42 -10.61
N PRO A 54 -17.72 3.78 -10.44
CA PRO A 54 -17.33 4.93 -9.64
C PRO A 54 -17.91 6.24 -10.18
N PRO A 55 -18.30 7.17 -9.31
CA PRO A 55 -18.79 8.50 -9.73
C PRO A 55 -17.63 9.40 -10.17
N PHE A 56 -16.98 9.07 -11.29
CA PHE A 56 -15.78 9.76 -11.77
C PHE A 56 -15.94 11.27 -11.92
N ALA A 57 -17.14 11.77 -12.20
CA ALA A 57 -17.42 13.20 -12.32
C ALA A 57 -17.40 13.93 -10.96
N GLU A 58 -17.43 13.19 -9.85
CA GLU A 58 -17.46 13.73 -8.49
C GLU A 58 -16.11 13.49 -7.78
N ILE A 59 -15.20 12.70 -8.37
CA ILE A 59 -13.91 12.36 -7.79
C ILE A 59 -12.86 13.35 -8.31
N ASP A 60 -12.31 14.14 -7.39
CA ASP A 60 -11.19 15.04 -7.63
C ASP A 60 -9.87 14.46 -7.09
N ASP A 61 -8.74 14.96 -7.57
CA ASP A 61 -7.38 14.54 -7.13
C ASP A 61 -7.22 14.65 -5.62
N GLY A 62 -7.79 15.67 -4.98
CA GLY A 62 -7.75 15.88 -3.53
C GLY A 62 -8.49 14.84 -2.70
N HIS A 63 -9.34 14.01 -3.31
CA HIS A 63 -10.09 12.97 -2.60
C HIS A 63 -9.26 11.72 -2.31
N TYR A 64 -8.20 11.44 -3.11
CA TYR A 64 -7.46 10.18 -3.00
C TYR A 64 -6.67 10.03 -1.71
N MET A 65 -5.88 11.03 -1.30
CA MET A 65 -5.05 10.91 -0.09
C MET A 65 -5.87 10.74 1.19
N PRO A 66 -6.90 11.56 1.48
CA PRO A 66 -7.74 11.36 2.66
C PRO A 66 -8.46 10.00 2.65
N ALA A 67 -9.00 9.58 1.49
CA ALA A 67 -9.66 8.30 1.35
C ALA A 67 -8.68 7.12 1.57
N THR A 68 -7.47 7.20 1.03
CA THR A 68 -6.42 6.19 1.23
C THR A 68 -6.03 6.09 2.71
N LYS A 69 -5.78 7.22 3.37
CA LYS A 69 -5.45 7.26 4.80
C LYS A 69 -6.55 6.60 5.63
N LYS A 70 -7.82 6.96 5.40
CA LYS A 70 -8.97 6.39 6.09
C LYS A 70 -9.06 4.87 5.85
N ALA A 71 -8.92 4.44 4.61
CA ALA A 71 -9.00 3.05 4.24
C ALA A 71 -7.84 2.20 4.82
N ILE A 72 -6.64 2.76 4.98
CA ILE A 72 -5.54 2.10 5.70
C ILE A 72 -5.89 1.94 7.18
N LEU A 73 -6.47 2.96 7.83
CA LEU A 73 -6.89 2.84 9.23
C LEU A 73 -7.97 1.77 9.41
N GLU A 74 -8.89 1.64 8.46
CA GLU A 74 -9.88 0.56 8.45
C GLU A 74 -9.22 -0.81 8.27
N LEU A 75 -8.30 -0.94 7.32
CA LEU A 75 -7.53 -2.17 7.13
C LEU A 75 -6.76 -2.58 8.39
N ARG A 76 -6.10 -1.62 9.08
CA ARG A 76 -5.43 -1.90 10.36
C ARG A 76 -6.41 -2.46 11.39
N ALA A 77 -7.59 -1.82 11.53
CA ALA A 77 -8.62 -2.28 12.44
C ALA A 77 -9.16 -3.68 12.10
N ASP A 78 -9.32 -3.98 10.80
CA ASP A 78 -9.71 -5.32 10.33
C ASP A 78 -8.66 -6.37 10.74
N ILE A 79 -7.38 -6.08 10.52
CA ILE A 79 -6.26 -6.98 10.88
C ILE A 79 -6.15 -7.15 12.39
N ASP A 80 -6.24 -6.07 13.16
CA ASP A 80 -6.21 -6.13 14.62
C ASP A 80 -7.38 -6.99 15.15
N ALA A 81 -8.58 -6.83 14.58
CA ALA A 81 -9.73 -7.65 14.97
C ALA A 81 -9.54 -9.16 14.69
N ILE A 82 -8.78 -9.51 13.63
CA ILE A 82 -8.42 -10.90 13.35
C ILE A 82 -7.39 -11.40 14.38
N VAL A 83 -6.36 -10.62 14.64
CA VAL A 83 -5.26 -10.97 15.55
C VAL A 83 -5.76 -11.12 16.97
N ASP A 84 -6.56 -10.16 17.44
CA ASP A 84 -7.08 -10.09 18.80
C ASP A 84 -8.31 -10.98 19.05
N ASN A 85 -8.76 -11.72 18.04
CA ASN A 85 -9.90 -12.60 18.17
C ASN A 85 -9.58 -13.74 19.19
N PRO A 86 -10.31 -13.82 20.34
CA PRO A 86 -10.03 -14.80 21.39
C PRO A 86 -10.38 -16.24 20.99
N ASP A 87 -11.18 -16.42 19.94
CA ASP A 87 -11.59 -17.73 19.49
C ASP A 87 -10.44 -18.44 18.73
N ALA A 88 -10.45 -19.77 18.79
CA ALA A 88 -9.51 -20.57 18.02
C ALA A 88 -9.59 -20.21 16.52
N PRO A 89 -8.45 -20.16 15.80
CA PRO A 89 -8.44 -19.87 14.37
C PRO A 89 -9.27 -20.88 13.56
N THR A 90 -10.20 -20.37 12.76
CA THR A 90 -11.01 -21.13 11.80
C THR A 90 -10.81 -20.58 10.39
N PHE A 91 -11.33 -21.30 9.39
CA PHE A 91 -11.32 -20.82 8.01
C PHE A 91 -12.05 -19.47 7.91
N GLU A 92 -13.21 -19.31 8.54
CA GLU A 92 -14.04 -18.11 8.50
C GLU A 92 -13.41 -16.94 9.25
N ASN A 93 -12.99 -17.14 10.53
CA ASN A 93 -12.50 -16.04 11.37
C ASN A 93 -11.04 -15.65 11.11
N THR A 94 -10.39 -16.32 10.16
CA THR A 94 -8.99 -16.04 9.81
C THR A 94 -8.82 -15.89 8.31
N ILE A 95 -9.12 -16.92 7.50
CA ILE A 95 -8.82 -16.89 6.07
C ILE A 95 -9.81 -16.00 5.31
N VAL A 96 -11.11 -16.21 5.52
CA VAL A 96 -12.15 -15.35 4.91
C VAL A 96 -12.05 -13.93 5.44
N ALA A 97 -11.77 -13.76 6.74
CA ALA A 97 -11.60 -12.45 7.33
C ALA A 97 -10.42 -11.68 6.70
N ILE A 98 -9.29 -12.34 6.42
CA ILE A 98 -8.15 -11.74 5.70
C ILE A 98 -8.54 -11.39 4.25
N ASP A 99 -9.26 -12.25 3.55
CA ASP A 99 -9.66 -12.07 2.15
C ASP A 99 -10.57 -10.85 1.95
N VAL A 100 -11.45 -10.57 2.93
CA VAL A 100 -12.36 -9.43 2.87
C VAL A 100 -11.79 -8.15 3.49
N ALA A 101 -10.70 -8.23 4.27
CA ALA A 101 -10.06 -7.09 4.88
C ALA A 101 -9.60 -6.07 3.84
N GLY A 102 -9.73 -4.79 4.17
CA GLY A 102 -9.28 -3.70 3.30
C GLY A 102 -10.14 -3.47 2.06
N GLY A 103 -11.40 -3.89 2.05
CA GLY A 103 -12.32 -3.64 0.94
C GLY A 103 -12.40 -2.16 0.55
N SER A 104 -12.42 -1.25 1.53
CA SER A 104 -12.38 0.20 1.30
C SER A 104 -11.10 0.64 0.61
N LEU A 105 -9.96 0.04 0.97
CA LEU A 105 -8.68 0.34 0.36
C LEU A 105 -8.65 -0.10 -1.10
N ASN A 106 -9.11 -1.31 -1.40
CA ASN A 106 -9.23 -1.80 -2.75
C ASN A 106 -10.13 -0.91 -3.62
N LYS A 107 -11.24 -0.40 -3.04
CA LYS A 107 -12.13 0.55 -3.70
C LYS A 107 -11.40 1.82 -4.15
N VAL A 108 -10.60 2.43 -3.28
CA VAL A 108 -9.81 3.63 -3.59
C VAL A 108 -8.73 3.33 -4.61
N LEU A 109 -7.94 2.28 -4.38
CA LEU A 109 -6.75 1.96 -5.19
C LEU A 109 -7.10 1.52 -6.61
N ASN A 110 -8.23 0.83 -6.81
CA ASN A 110 -8.68 0.44 -8.15
C ASN A 110 -9.00 1.67 -9.01
N VAL A 111 -9.62 2.70 -8.42
CA VAL A 111 -9.90 3.96 -9.14
C VAL A 111 -8.63 4.75 -9.35
N PHE A 112 -7.84 4.94 -8.29
CA PHE A 112 -6.58 5.68 -8.33
C PHE A 112 -5.61 5.11 -9.37
N GLY A 113 -5.34 3.81 -9.30
CA GLY A 113 -4.44 3.14 -10.25
C GLY A 113 -4.97 3.16 -11.68
N ASN A 114 -6.29 3.17 -11.90
CA ASN A 114 -6.84 3.31 -13.24
C ASN A 114 -6.60 4.71 -13.79
N ILE A 115 -6.92 5.76 -13.02
CA ILE A 115 -6.77 7.16 -13.46
C ILE A 115 -5.30 7.51 -13.67
N THR A 116 -4.40 7.13 -12.77
CA THR A 116 -2.97 7.43 -12.93
C THR A 116 -2.35 6.79 -14.17
N ASN A 117 -2.89 5.67 -14.63
CA ASN A 117 -2.44 4.99 -15.85
C ASN A 117 -3.10 5.51 -17.14
N THR A 118 -4.26 6.14 -17.07
CA THR A 118 -5.05 6.53 -18.25
C THR A 118 -5.13 8.04 -18.48
N ASP A 119 -5.25 8.83 -17.42
CA ASP A 119 -5.45 10.29 -17.46
C ASP A 119 -4.71 10.98 -16.31
N THR A 120 -3.39 10.76 -16.23
CA THR A 120 -2.58 11.31 -15.15
C THR A 120 -2.20 12.78 -15.36
N ASN A 121 -1.98 13.45 -14.24
CA ASN A 121 -1.45 14.81 -14.16
C ASN A 121 -0.31 14.90 -13.13
N ASP A 122 0.25 16.09 -12.92
CA ASP A 122 1.37 16.28 -11.98
C ASP A 122 0.95 16.00 -10.54
N THR A 123 -0.25 16.41 -10.11
CA THR A 123 -0.80 16.14 -8.77
C THR A 123 -0.96 14.66 -8.52
N LEU A 124 -1.55 13.92 -9.46
CA LEU A 124 -1.69 12.46 -9.35
C LEU A 124 -0.33 11.76 -9.29
N SER A 125 0.66 12.26 -10.05
CA SER A 125 2.02 11.72 -10.02
C SER A 125 2.72 11.96 -8.68
N GLU A 126 2.45 13.09 -8.02
CA GLU A 126 2.93 13.38 -6.66
C GLU A 126 2.25 12.45 -5.64
N LEU A 127 0.93 12.27 -5.74
CA LEU A 127 0.18 11.33 -4.90
C LEU A 127 0.67 9.88 -5.05
N GLU A 128 1.01 9.44 -6.26
CA GLU A 128 1.61 8.11 -6.46
C GLU A 128 2.91 7.94 -5.69
N ALA A 129 3.77 8.97 -5.70
CA ALA A 129 5.04 8.94 -4.99
C ALA A 129 4.88 8.86 -3.45
N GLU A 130 3.73 9.25 -2.91
CA GLU A 130 3.42 9.18 -1.49
C GLU A 130 2.62 7.92 -1.12
N ILE A 131 1.59 7.59 -1.90
CA ILE A 131 0.65 6.50 -1.60
C ILE A 131 1.32 5.13 -1.72
N TRP A 132 2.06 4.85 -2.80
CA TRP A 132 2.64 3.52 -2.99
C TRP A 132 3.68 3.13 -1.93
N PRO A 133 4.61 4.00 -1.50
CA PRO A 133 5.49 3.68 -0.38
C PRO A 133 4.74 3.52 0.95
N MET A 134 3.67 4.30 1.19
CA MET A 134 2.82 4.16 2.37
C MET A 134 2.19 2.76 2.40
N LEU A 135 1.58 2.33 1.30
CA LEU A 135 1.00 1.00 1.16
C LEU A 135 2.03 -0.12 1.30
N THR A 136 3.23 0.07 0.76
CA THR A 136 4.31 -0.92 0.90
C THR A 136 4.66 -1.16 2.37
N ARG A 137 4.70 -0.10 3.18
CA ARG A 137 4.92 -0.24 4.63
C ARG A 137 3.79 -0.99 5.32
N GLU A 138 2.54 -0.67 4.99
CA GLU A 138 1.38 -1.38 5.55
C GLU A 138 1.38 -2.86 5.18
N MET A 139 1.63 -3.18 3.91
CA MET A 139 1.70 -4.58 3.46
C MET A 139 2.86 -5.33 4.10
N ASN A 140 4.03 -4.70 4.28
CA ASN A 140 5.12 -5.30 5.03
C ASN A 140 4.72 -5.59 6.48
N ALA A 141 4.05 -4.65 7.16
CA ALA A 141 3.60 -4.85 8.54
C ALA A 141 2.62 -6.01 8.66
N ILE A 142 1.65 -6.13 7.75
CA ILE A 142 0.69 -7.23 7.72
C ILE A 142 1.39 -8.56 7.42
N ASN A 143 2.22 -8.61 6.38
CA ASN A 143 2.92 -9.83 5.98
C ASN A 143 3.92 -10.33 7.03
N PHE A 144 4.48 -9.42 7.83
CA PHE A 144 5.44 -9.75 8.89
C PHE A 144 4.80 -9.93 10.26
N ASN A 145 3.49 -9.71 10.38
CA ASN A 145 2.75 -9.92 11.62
C ASN A 145 2.77 -11.40 12.01
N GLN A 146 3.48 -11.71 13.10
CA GLN A 146 3.70 -13.08 13.53
C GLN A 146 2.42 -13.72 14.05
N ASP A 147 1.61 -12.96 14.80
CA ASP A 147 0.39 -13.47 15.42
C ASP A 147 -0.66 -13.78 14.35
N LEU A 148 -0.80 -12.92 13.34
CA LEU A 148 -1.65 -13.17 12.18
C LEU A 148 -1.20 -14.44 11.42
N PHE A 149 0.10 -14.57 11.17
CA PHE A 149 0.64 -15.73 10.47
C PHE A 149 0.49 -17.02 11.25
N GLU A 150 0.61 -17.01 12.60
CA GLU A 150 0.35 -18.19 13.42
C GLU A 150 -1.12 -18.65 13.32
N ARG A 151 -2.07 -17.71 13.23
CA ARG A 151 -3.48 -18.06 12.97
C ARG A 151 -3.64 -18.72 11.60
N VAL A 152 -3.03 -18.17 10.55
CA VAL A 152 -3.05 -18.75 9.20
C VAL A 152 -2.43 -20.14 9.17
N LYS A 153 -1.27 -20.35 9.81
CA LYS A 153 -0.61 -21.67 9.91
C LYS A 153 -1.48 -22.69 10.64
N THR A 154 -2.15 -22.24 11.70
CA THR A 154 -3.04 -23.11 12.47
C THR A 154 -4.17 -23.65 11.60
N VAL A 155 -4.84 -22.79 10.83
CA VAL A 155 -5.89 -23.21 9.90
C VAL A 155 -5.31 -24.10 8.80
N TYR A 156 -4.20 -23.69 8.18
CA TYR A 156 -3.56 -24.44 7.11
C TYR A 156 -3.11 -25.85 7.53
N SER A 157 -2.65 -26.02 8.78
CA SER A 157 -2.25 -27.34 9.33
C SER A 157 -3.41 -28.33 9.41
N GLN A 158 -4.64 -27.84 9.45
CA GLN A 158 -5.87 -28.64 9.57
C GLN A 158 -6.59 -28.83 8.24
N ARG A 159 -6.08 -28.29 7.12
CA ARG A 159 -6.74 -28.21 5.81
C ARG A 159 -7.42 -29.50 5.35
N ASP A 160 -6.77 -30.68 5.59
CA ASP A 160 -7.29 -31.98 5.16
C ASP A 160 -8.50 -32.45 5.99
N ARG A 161 -8.82 -31.77 7.10
CA ARG A 161 -9.91 -32.10 8.03
C ARG A 161 -11.05 -31.10 8.05
N LEU A 162 -10.86 -29.92 7.41
CA LEU A 162 -11.84 -28.84 7.42
C LEU A 162 -13.05 -29.13 6.52
N GLY A 163 -12.94 -30.09 5.58
CA GLY A 163 -14.02 -30.42 4.65
C GLY A 163 -14.36 -29.27 3.67
N LEU A 164 -13.37 -28.42 3.37
CA LEU A 164 -13.50 -27.29 2.45
C LEU A 164 -13.80 -27.76 1.05
N ASP A 165 -14.57 -26.99 0.30
CA ASP A 165 -14.71 -27.20 -1.13
C ASP A 165 -13.40 -26.82 -1.88
N GLU A 166 -13.38 -27.02 -3.21
CA GLU A 166 -12.19 -26.79 -4.02
C GLU A 166 -11.77 -25.30 -4.02
N GLN A 167 -12.73 -24.38 -4.02
CA GLN A 167 -12.48 -22.94 -4.02
C GLN A 167 -11.91 -22.48 -2.69
N ASP A 168 -12.53 -22.89 -1.60
CA ASP A 168 -12.10 -22.54 -0.24
C ASP A 168 -10.74 -23.16 0.11
N ALA A 169 -10.52 -24.41 -0.29
CA ALA A 169 -9.21 -25.04 -0.14
C ALA A 169 -8.12 -24.30 -0.92
N ARG A 170 -8.46 -23.78 -2.10
CA ARG A 170 -7.54 -22.97 -2.90
C ARG A 170 -7.28 -21.62 -2.28
N LEU A 171 -8.29 -20.95 -1.72
CA LEU A 171 -8.12 -19.68 -1.01
C LEU A 171 -7.15 -19.87 0.18
N LEU A 172 -7.37 -20.89 1.00
CA LEU A 172 -6.49 -21.22 2.13
C LEU A 172 -5.04 -21.45 1.68
N GLU A 173 -4.83 -22.20 0.60
CA GLU A 173 -3.49 -22.43 0.03
C GLU A 173 -2.85 -21.11 -0.43
N LEU A 174 -3.61 -20.25 -1.12
CA LEU A 174 -3.12 -18.98 -1.62
C LEU A 174 -2.71 -18.05 -0.48
N VAL A 175 -3.57 -17.85 0.52
CA VAL A 175 -3.29 -17.00 1.67
C VAL A 175 -2.03 -17.46 2.40
N HIS A 176 -1.95 -18.76 2.76
CA HIS A 176 -0.75 -19.29 3.42
C HIS A 176 0.52 -19.09 2.57
N ARG A 177 0.45 -19.37 1.27
CA ARG A 177 1.57 -19.23 0.35
C ARG A 177 2.03 -17.78 0.21
N GLU A 178 1.10 -16.82 0.18
CA GLU A 178 1.41 -15.38 0.14
C GLU A 178 2.20 -14.96 1.37
N PHE A 179 1.77 -15.32 2.59
CA PHE A 179 2.52 -15.03 3.80
C PHE A 179 3.95 -15.60 3.76
N VAL A 180 4.10 -16.86 3.38
CA VAL A 180 5.42 -17.50 3.28
C VAL A 180 6.31 -16.80 2.24
N ARG A 181 5.77 -16.51 1.06
CA ARG A 181 6.53 -15.84 -0.02
C ARG A 181 6.93 -14.41 0.33
N ASN A 182 6.08 -13.71 1.06
CA ASN A 182 6.34 -12.36 1.52
C ASN A 182 7.25 -12.32 2.76
N GLY A 183 7.66 -13.47 3.30
CA GLY A 183 8.69 -13.56 4.32
C GLY A 183 8.18 -13.66 5.75
N ALA A 184 6.95 -14.14 5.97
CA ALA A 184 6.40 -14.33 7.32
C ALA A 184 7.27 -15.23 8.22
N ASP A 185 7.93 -16.23 7.65
CA ASP A 185 8.83 -17.17 8.36
C ASP A 185 10.28 -16.66 8.54
N LEU A 186 10.61 -15.46 8.03
CA LEU A 186 11.96 -14.92 8.13
C LEU A 186 12.28 -14.43 9.55
N SER A 187 13.58 -14.43 9.90
CA SER A 187 14.00 -13.84 11.18
C SER A 187 13.75 -12.32 11.21
N PRO A 188 13.61 -11.71 12.41
CA PRO A 188 13.38 -10.27 12.53
C PRO A 188 14.42 -9.41 11.80
N GLU A 189 15.70 -9.80 11.85
CA GLU A 189 16.78 -9.08 11.17
C GLU A 189 16.64 -9.14 9.64
N VAL A 190 16.17 -10.27 9.12
CA VAL A 190 15.94 -10.44 7.68
C VAL A 190 14.68 -9.70 7.26
N LYS A 191 13.60 -9.75 8.05
CA LYS A 191 12.38 -8.98 7.81
C LYS A 191 12.67 -7.48 7.69
N THR A 192 13.49 -6.92 8.59
CA THR A 192 13.92 -5.52 8.53
C THR A 192 14.62 -5.18 7.20
N LYS A 193 15.51 -6.06 6.73
CA LYS A 193 16.20 -5.86 5.44
C LYS A 193 15.24 -5.96 4.26
N VAL A 194 14.34 -6.93 4.29
CA VAL A 194 13.33 -7.12 3.24
C VAL A 194 12.39 -5.91 3.19
N ALA A 195 11.93 -5.39 4.34
CA ALA A 195 11.11 -4.19 4.40
C ALA A 195 11.80 -2.99 3.73
N ALA A 196 13.07 -2.73 4.08
CA ALA A 196 13.85 -1.65 3.48
C ALA A 196 14.01 -1.80 1.96
N ILE A 197 14.26 -3.02 1.48
CA ILE A 197 14.37 -3.32 0.04
C ILE A 197 13.01 -3.09 -0.66
N ASN A 198 11.91 -3.52 -0.05
CA ASN A 198 10.57 -3.34 -0.60
C ASN A 198 10.20 -1.85 -0.73
N GLU A 199 10.54 -1.04 0.27
CA GLU A 199 10.31 0.41 0.23
C GLU A 199 11.14 1.09 -0.86
N GLU A 200 12.43 0.76 -0.96
CA GLU A 200 13.31 1.29 -2.01
C GLU A 200 12.79 0.86 -3.40
N LEU A 201 12.42 -0.40 -3.57
CA LEU A 201 11.87 -0.94 -4.82
C LEU A 201 10.57 -0.25 -5.22
N SER A 202 9.66 -0.01 -4.27
CA SER A 202 8.41 0.73 -4.49
C SER A 202 8.69 2.13 -5.05
N GLY A 203 9.58 2.88 -4.40
CA GLY A 203 9.97 4.22 -4.86
C GLY A 203 10.64 4.21 -6.24
N LEU A 204 11.54 3.25 -6.50
CA LEU A 204 12.23 3.11 -7.79
C LEU A 204 11.26 2.73 -8.91
N THR A 205 10.31 1.83 -8.65
CA THR A 205 9.30 1.40 -9.62
C THR A 205 8.38 2.57 -10.01
N THR A 206 7.91 3.34 -9.04
CA THR A 206 7.10 4.54 -9.28
C THR A 206 7.88 5.56 -10.12
N LYS A 207 9.14 5.83 -9.76
CA LYS A 207 10.01 6.74 -10.52
C LYS A 207 10.26 6.25 -11.94
N PHE A 208 10.47 4.95 -12.13
CA PHE A 208 10.66 4.34 -13.45
C PHE A 208 9.41 4.52 -14.32
N GLY A 209 8.22 4.19 -13.79
CA GLY A 209 6.95 4.35 -14.49
C GLY A 209 6.71 5.81 -14.92
N ARG A 210 6.94 6.76 -14.01
CA ARG A 210 6.85 8.20 -14.32
C ARG A 210 7.82 8.61 -15.44
N ASN A 211 9.08 8.19 -15.37
CA ASN A 211 10.07 8.53 -16.39
C ASN A 211 9.70 7.95 -17.76
N LEU A 212 9.19 6.72 -17.79
CA LEU A 212 8.72 6.07 -19.02
C LEU A 212 7.55 6.85 -19.63
N LEU A 213 6.56 7.24 -18.80
CA LEU A 213 5.42 8.03 -19.25
C LEU A 213 5.85 9.38 -19.82
N LEU A 214 6.73 10.11 -19.13
CA LEU A 214 7.23 11.40 -19.60
C LEU A 214 8.00 11.26 -20.92
N SER A 215 8.82 10.22 -21.05
CA SER A 215 9.55 9.92 -22.29
C SER A 215 8.59 9.61 -23.44
N THR A 216 7.54 8.84 -23.18
CA THR A 216 6.50 8.52 -24.18
C THR A 216 5.72 9.77 -24.60
N LYS A 217 5.33 10.63 -23.65
CA LYS A 217 4.66 11.91 -23.96
C LYS A 217 5.52 12.88 -24.76
N ALA A 218 6.83 12.86 -24.55
CA ALA A 218 7.77 13.72 -25.28
C ALA A 218 8.08 13.20 -26.68
N PHE A 219 7.81 11.93 -26.98
CA PHE A 219 8.09 11.33 -28.28
C PHE A 219 7.14 11.87 -29.35
N LYS A 220 7.72 12.40 -30.43
CA LYS A 220 6.97 12.92 -31.59
C LYS A 220 7.58 12.35 -32.88
N ILE A 221 6.73 11.96 -33.78
CA ILE A 221 7.11 11.62 -35.15
C ILE A 221 6.53 12.71 -36.07
N GLU A 222 7.38 13.42 -36.76
CA GLU A 222 6.94 14.31 -37.84
C GLU A 222 6.90 13.50 -39.14
N VAL A 223 5.72 13.40 -39.72
CA VAL A 223 5.53 12.82 -41.05
C VAL A 223 5.61 13.95 -42.06
N THR A 224 6.67 13.99 -42.83
CA THR A 224 6.82 14.94 -43.97
C THR A 224 6.47 14.23 -45.26
N ASP A 225 5.62 14.89 -46.09
CA ASP A 225 5.29 14.41 -47.45
C ASP A 225 6.50 14.34 -48.36
#